data_ec8ee13d7068c1ec008cc42f9a809648
#
_entry.id   ec8ee13d7068c1ec008cc42f9a809648
#
_cell.length_a   1.000
_cell.length_b   1.000
_cell.length_c   1.000
_cell.angle_alpha   90.00
_cell.angle_beta   90.00
_cell.angle_gamma   90.00
#
_symmetry.space_group_name_H-M   'P 1'
#
loop_
_entity.id
_entity.type
_entity.pdbx_description
1 polymer ?
#
loop_
_entity_poly.entity_id
_entity_poly.type
_entity_poly.pdbx_seq_one_letter_code
_entity_poly.pdbx_strand_id
1 'polypeptide(L)'
;MKLVMSIVRDQDAGRVIDALIGREYRATRINTAGGFLKRGNATLLVGVDDKQVDDVIQIVQDVCRREATPTTDREAAGSGAGVLFVLPVAATFRA
;
A
#
# COMPACT_ATOMS: atom_id res chain seq x y z
N MET A 1 -8.39 6.44 14.49
CA MET A 1 -7.17 5.90 13.90
C MET A 1 -7.50 4.79 12.94
N LYS A 2 -6.81 4.74 11.85
CA LYS A 2 -7.02 3.72 10.81
C LYS A 2 -5.71 3.05 10.45
N LEU A 3 -5.82 1.82 9.99
CA LEU A 3 -4.71 1.08 9.43
C LEU A 3 -4.96 0.91 7.94
N VAL A 4 -4.04 1.43 7.13
CA VAL A 4 -4.10 1.23 5.69
C VAL A 4 -3.20 0.06 5.34
N MET A 5 -3.79 -0.99 4.79
CA MET A 5 -3.05 -2.16 4.33
C MET A 5 -3.00 -2.10 2.81
N SER A 6 -1.79 -2.02 2.26
CA SER A 6 -1.58 -1.95 0.83
C SER A 6 -0.87 -3.21 0.36
N ILE A 7 -1.44 -3.87 -0.64
CA ILE A 7 -0.78 -4.99 -1.29
C ILE A 7 -0.37 -4.51 -2.67
N VAL A 8 0.94 -4.38 -2.87
CA VAL A 8 1.50 -3.84 -4.11
C VAL A 8 2.53 -4.81 -4.66
N ARG A 9 2.93 -4.60 -5.90
CA ARG A 9 3.98 -5.44 -6.49
C ARG A 9 5.31 -5.16 -5.79
N ASP A 10 6.14 -6.19 -5.65
CA ASP A 10 7.46 -6.04 -5.02
C ASP A 10 8.27 -4.92 -5.67
N GLN A 11 8.19 -4.81 -6.98
CA GLN A 11 8.93 -3.79 -7.71
C GLN A 11 8.48 -2.37 -7.40
N ASP A 12 7.27 -2.21 -6.92
CA ASP A 12 6.72 -0.89 -6.57
C ASP A 12 6.89 -0.56 -5.09
N ALA A 13 7.10 -1.58 -4.25
CA ALA A 13 7.06 -1.42 -2.80
C ALA A 13 8.07 -0.39 -2.29
N GLY A 14 9.30 -0.42 -2.80
CA GLY A 14 10.31 0.54 -2.37
C GLY A 14 9.93 1.98 -2.67
N ARG A 15 9.37 2.21 -3.85
CA ARG A 15 8.93 3.55 -4.25
C ARG A 15 7.74 4.02 -3.43
N VAL A 16 6.82 3.12 -3.13
CA VAL A 16 5.68 3.46 -2.27
C VAL A 16 6.17 3.84 -0.87
N ILE A 17 7.06 3.05 -0.30
CA ILE A 17 7.62 3.34 1.02
C ILE A 17 8.32 4.69 1.01
N ASP A 18 9.16 4.95 0.02
CA ASP A 18 9.89 6.21 -0.07
C ASP A 18 8.94 7.40 -0.18
N ALA A 19 7.87 7.27 -0.95
CA ALA A 19 6.90 8.33 -1.10
C ALA A 19 6.14 8.59 0.21
N LEU A 20 5.82 7.54 0.96
CA LEU A 20 5.16 7.67 2.25
C LEU A 20 6.09 8.33 3.28
N ILE A 21 7.33 7.89 3.34
CA ILE A 21 8.33 8.48 4.24
C ILE A 21 8.53 9.96 3.92
N GLY A 22 8.55 10.32 2.65
CA GLY A 22 8.68 11.71 2.22
C GLY A 22 7.55 12.61 2.70
N ARG A 23 6.40 12.03 3.03
CA ARG A 23 5.25 12.73 3.60
C ARG A 23 5.12 12.47 5.11
N GLU A 24 6.17 11.96 5.72
CA GLU A 24 6.26 11.69 7.16
C GLU A 24 5.31 10.59 7.66
N TYR A 25 4.93 9.68 6.78
CA TYR A 25 4.19 8.49 7.18
C TYR A 25 5.15 7.33 7.38
N ARG A 26 4.85 6.49 8.36
CA ARG A 26 5.63 5.27 8.59
C ARG A 26 4.92 4.10 7.94
N ALA A 27 5.68 3.35 7.18
CA ALA A 27 5.18 2.15 6.53
C ALA A 27 5.97 0.95 6.99
N THR A 28 5.28 -0.10 7.36
CA THR A 28 5.90 -1.38 7.74
C THR A 28 5.67 -2.36 6.61
N ARG A 29 6.75 -2.93 6.09
CA ARG A 29 6.66 -3.96 5.06
C ARG A 29 6.61 -5.32 5.71
N ILE A 30 5.63 -6.11 5.32
CA ILE A 30 5.49 -7.49 5.77
C ILE A 30 5.88 -8.40 4.62
N ASN A 31 6.89 -9.21 4.84
CA ASN A 31 7.29 -10.24 3.89
C ASN A 31 6.70 -11.55 4.36
N THR A 32 5.68 -12.01 3.66
CA THR A 32 5.09 -13.31 3.95
C THR A 32 5.45 -14.26 2.84
N ALA A 33 6.07 -15.37 3.22
CA ALA A 33 6.33 -16.46 2.30
C ALA A 33 5.18 -17.45 2.42
N GLY A 34 4.37 -17.52 1.38
CA GLY A 34 3.24 -18.44 1.38
C GLY A 34 1.96 -17.79 1.87
N GLY A 35 0.94 -18.58 2.10
CA GLY A 35 -0.38 -18.08 2.42
C GLY A 35 -1.12 -17.61 1.17
N PHE A 36 -2.02 -16.68 1.35
CA PHE A 36 -2.86 -16.19 0.25
C PHE A 36 -2.20 -15.09 -0.58
N LEU A 37 -1.06 -14.57 -0.13
CA LEU A 37 -0.36 -13.53 -0.88
C LEU A 37 0.38 -14.16 -2.03
N LYS A 38 0.14 -13.65 -3.22
CA LYS A 38 0.80 -14.13 -4.41
C LYS A 38 2.27 -13.76 -4.40
N ARG A 39 3.08 -14.60 -5.00
CA ARG A 39 4.49 -14.33 -5.23
C ARG A 39 4.65 -13.02 -5.98
N GLY A 40 5.64 -12.23 -5.58
CA GLY A 40 5.92 -10.97 -6.25
C GLY A 40 5.15 -9.78 -5.69
N ASN A 41 4.37 -9.97 -4.64
CA ASN A 41 3.66 -8.90 -3.97
C ASN A 41 4.23 -8.64 -2.59
N ALA A 42 4.10 -7.41 -2.14
CA ALA A 42 4.49 -6.98 -0.80
C ALA A 42 3.30 -6.35 -0.10
N THR A 43 3.19 -6.57 1.19
CA THR A 43 2.17 -5.96 2.01
C THR A 43 2.79 -4.84 2.84
N LEU A 44 2.18 -3.67 2.79
CA LEU A 44 2.61 -2.50 3.54
C LEU A 44 1.52 -2.09 4.51
N LEU A 45 1.89 -1.79 5.74
CA LEU A 45 0.97 -1.33 6.77
C LEU A 45 1.31 0.10 7.16
N VAL A 46 0.31 0.97 7.16
CA VAL A 46 0.49 2.38 7.53
C VAL A 46 -0.60 2.77 8.53
N GLY A 47 -0.21 3.13 9.75
CA GLY A 47 -1.15 3.61 10.75
C GLY A 47 -1.27 5.12 10.67
N VAL A 48 -2.49 5.64 10.56
CA VAL A 48 -2.73 7.08 10.37
C VAL A 48 -4.01 7.52 11.07
N ASP A 49 -4.15 8.82 11.22
CA ASP A 49 -5.40 9.42 11.68
C ASP A 49 -6.43 9.37 10.55
N ASP A 50 -7.69 9.42 10.92
CA ASP A 50 -8.79 9.32 9.97
C ASP A 50 -8.67 10.32 8.82
N LYS A 51 -8.24 11.55 9.14
CA LYS A 51 -8.11 12.61 8.14
C LYS A 51 -6.91 12.42 7.20
N GLN A 52 -6.01 11.50 7.50
CA GLN A 52 -4.83 11.23 6.68
C GLN A 52 -5.01 10.06 5.73
N VAL A 53 -6.11 9.32 5.87
CA VAL A 53 -6.36 8.11 5.07
C VAL A 53 -6.35 8.42 3.58
N ASP A 54 -7.07 9.46 3.18
CA ASP A 54 -7.18 9.80 1.76
C ASP A 54 -5.83 10.17 1.16
N ASP A 55 -4.98 10.86 1.93
CA ASP A 55 -3.64 11.22 1.47
C ASP A 55 -2.79 9.99 1.24
N VAL A 56 -2.82 9.04 2.17
CA VAL A 56 -2.07 7.79 2.03
C VAL A 56 -2.55 7.00 0.81
N ILE A 57 -3.85 6.88 0.64
CA ILE A 57 -4.42 6.20 -0.51
C ILE A 57 -3.95 6.85 -1.80
N GLN A 58 -3.98 8.17 -1.86
CA GLN A 58 -3.57 8.92 -3.03
C GLN A 58 -2.09 8.70 -3.36
N ILE A 59 -1.23 8.69 -2.35
CA ILE A 59 0.21 8.46 -2.53
C ILE A 59 0.45 7.08 -3.15
N VAL A 60 -0.18 6.05 -2.59
CA VAL A 60 0.00 4.69 -3.08
C VAL A 60 -0.52 4.56 -4.51
N GLN A 61 -1.69 5.11 -4.78
CA GLN A 61 -2.27 5.06 -6.12
C GLN A 61 -1.41 5.78 -7.15
N ASP A 62 -0.87 6.93 -6.80
CA ASP A 62 -0.03 7.69 -7.72
C ASP A 62 1.24 6.96 -8.08
N VAL A 63 1.90 6.35 -7.11
CA VAL A 63 3.13 5.58 -7.37
C VAL A 63 2.82 4.36 -8.23
N CYS A 64 1.80 3.61 -7.87
CA CYS A 64 1.43 2.40 -8.62
C CYS A 64 0.97 2.73 -10.04
N ARG A 65 0.28 3.85 -10.20
CA ARG A 65 -0.21 4.28 -11.51
C ARG A 65 0.94 4.67 -12.44
N ARG A 66 1.95 5.36 -11.90
CA ARG A 66 3.11 5.78 -12.69
C ARG A 66 3.88 4.62 -13.26
N GLU A 67 3.92 3.52 -12.50
CA GLU A 67 4.67 2.34 -12.90
C GLU A 67 3.83 1.37 -13.73
N ALA A 68 2.53 1.57 -13.76
CA ALA A 68 1.67 0.74 -14.60
C ALA A 68 1.96 1.05 -16.07
N THR A 69 2.16 0.02 -16.86
CA THR A 69 2.27 0.19 -18.29
C THR A 69 0.98 0.82 -18.80
N PRO A 70 1.04 1.92 -19.55
CA PRO A 70 -0.18 2.54 -20.06
C PRO A 70 -0.86 1.56 -21.01
N THR A 71 -1.92 0.99 -20.55
CA THR A 71 -2.73 0.06 -21.30
C THR A 71 -4.19 0.41 -21.08
N THR A 72 -4.98 0.24 -22.10
CA THR A 72 -6.41 0.42 -22.01
C THR A 72 -7.11 -0.84 -21.51
N ASP A 73 -6.34 -1.88 -21.29
CA ASP A 73 -6.86 -3.14 -20.83
C ASP A 73 -7.27 -3.04 -19.36
N ARG A 74 -8.54 -3.30 -19.09
CA ARG A 74 -9.08 -3.27 -17.74
C ARG A 74 -8.42 -4.29 -16.82
N GLU A 75 -8.07 -5.44 -17.39
CA GLU A 75 -7.43 -6.48 -16.60
C GLU A 75 -6.06 -6.05 -16.14
N ALA A 76 -5.30 -5.43 -17.00
CA ALA A 76 -3.99 -4.91 -16.62
C ALA A 76 -4.12 -3.81 -15.57
N ALA A 77 -5.08 -2.92 -15.71
CA ALA A 77 -5.32 -1.87 -14.74
C ALA A 77 -5.77 -2.45 -13.39
N GLY A 78 -6.59 -3.48 -13.42
CA GLY A 78 -7.07 -4.10 -12.19
C GLY A 78 -6.04 -4.97 -11.51
N SER A 79 -5.14 -5.61 -12.28
CA SER A 79 -4.18 -6.56 -11.72
C SER A 79 -2.85 -5.93 -11.31
N GLY A 80 -2.51 -4.77 -11.85
CA GLY A 80 -1.20 -4.17 -11.64
C GLY A 80 -1.12 -3.10 -10.59
N ALA A 81 -2.22 -2.51 -10.23
CA ALA A 81 -2.23 -1.31 -9.41
C ALA A 81 -2.17 -1.57 -7.90
N GLY A 82 -2.37 -2.81 -7.48
CA GLY A 82 -2.41 -3.13 -6.07
C GLY A 82 -3.79 -2.97 -5.47
N VAL A 83 -3.91 -3.34 -4.21
CA VAL A 83 -5.15 -3.30 -3.46
C VAL A 83 -4.92 -2.60 -2.14
N LEU A 84 -5.87 -1.77 -1.73
CA LEU A 84 -5.80 -1.05 -0.47
C LEU A 84 -7.00 -1.42 0.39
N PHE A 85 -6.73 -1.71 1.66
CA PHE A 85 -7.76 -1.92 2.66
C PHE A 85 -7.60 -0.87 3.76
N VAL A 86 -8.70 -0.34 4.22
CA VAL A 86 -8.70 0.59 5.35
C VAL A 86 -9.45 -0.07 6.50
N LEU A 87 -8.74 -0.24 7.61
CA LEU A 87 -9.25 -0.97 8.76
C LEU A 87 -9.33 -0.04 9.97
N PRO A 88 -10.42 -0.08 10.74
CA PRO A 88 -10.47 0.69 11.98
C PRO A 88 -9.53 0.08 13.02
N VAL A 89 -8.88 0.94 13.80
CA VAL A 89 -7.99 0.51 14.88
C VAL A 89 -8.61 0.96 16.20
N ALA A 90 -8.92 -0.02 17.05
CA ALA A 90 -9.52 0.25 18.36
C ALA A 90 -8.50 0.75 19.38
N ALA A 91 -7.29 0.17 19.34
CA ALA A 91 -6.24 0.53 20.29
C ALA A 91 -4.88 0.09 19.76
N THR A 92 -3.83 0.76 20.22
CA THR A 92 -2.46 0.36 19.93
C THR A 92 -1.67 0.28 21.22
N PHE A 93 -0.78 -0.67 21.32
CA PHE A 93 0.05 -0.87 22.48
C PHE A 93 1.50 -1.07 22.03
N ARG A 94 2.42 -0.52 22.79
CA ARG A 94 3.84 -0.80 22.59
C ARG A 94 4.27 -1.87 23.57
N ALA A 95 4.98 -2.82 23.05
CA ALA A 95 5.55 -3.88 23.86
C ALA A 95 6.71 -3.37 24.69
#